data_b8e4c921c48a0f7dff7da1ea1aee1ab2
#
_entry.id   b8e4c921c48a0f7dff7da1ea1aee1ab2
#
_cell.length_a   1.000
_cell.length_b   1.000
_cell.length_c   1.000
_cell.angle_alpha   90.00
_cell.angle_beta   90.00
_cell.angle_gamma   90.00
#
_symmetry.space_group_name_H-M   'P 1'
#
loop_
_entity.id
_entity.type
_entity.pdbx_description
1 polymer ?
#
loop_
_entity_poly.entity_id
_entity_poly.type
_entity_poly.pdbx_seq_one_letter_code
_entity_poly.pdbx_strand_id
1 'polypeptide(L)'
;INITYKGKDRNRIVKATDIFKNIHYIPLETNEVALLKPEPYCIVCRNNSIYILDNKNSGNDIHLYDFKGKYIRDIGRKGEGPEDYLGGLHIAVNRNGILSFPDRMRSEIINYSKEGEFVSRIKMDTVSLYKNMFLNDSLLLVTSFYDRSGHLFHIVDMFNKKVVKTYYPIKNRVYM
;
A
#
# COMPACT_ATOMS: atom_id res chain seq x y z
N ILE A 1 16.73 0.61 -19.25
CA ILE A 1 16.93 -0.84 -19.51
C ILE A 1 15.95 -1.22 -20.58
N ASN A 2 16.43 -1.51 -21.78
CA ASN A 2 15.58 -2.04 -22.85
C ASN A 2 15.54 -3.56 -22.72
N ILE A 3 14.40 -4.08 -22.31
CA ILE A 3 14.15 -5.51 -22.29
C ILE A 3 13.52 -5.90 -23.62
N THR A 4 14.32 -6.47 -24.53
CA THR A 4 13.83 -6.98 -25.80
C THR A 4 13.51 -8.46 -25.65
N TYR A 5 12.23 -8.82 -25.60
CA TYR A 5 11.78 -10.19 -25.63
C TYR A 5 11.80 -10.72 -27.07
N LYS A 6 12.77 -11.58 -27.38
CA LYS A 6 12.78 -12.37 -28.64
C LYS A 6 12.04 -13.68 -28.37
N GLY A 7 10.71 -13.63 -28.46
CA GLY A 7 9.84 -14.79 -28.17
C GLY A 7 9.95 -15.91 -29.18
N LYS A 8 10.78 -16.92 -28.89
CA LYS A 8 10.69 -18.23 -29.58
C LYS A 8 10.38 -19.42 -28.65
N ASP A 9 10.40 -19.24 -27.34
CA ASP A 9 10.09 -20.32 -26.39
C ASP A 9 8.98 -19.92 -25.40
N ARG A 10 7.74 -20.04 -25.85
CA ARG A 10 6.55 -19.83 -25.00
C ARG A 10 6.41 -20.88 -23.87
N ASN A 11 7.21 -21.96 -23.92
CA ASN A 11 7.14 -23.10 -23.00
C ASN A 11 8.37 -23.21 -22.07
N ARG A 12 9.27 -22.23 -22.03
CA ARG A 12 10.42 -22.28 -21.13
C ARG A 12 9.96 -21.97 -19.70
N ILE A 13 10.00 -22.97 -18.84
CA ILE A 13 9.86 -22.78 -17.40
C ILE A 13 11.16 -22.12 -16.89
N VAL A 14 11.07 -20.86 -16.52
CA VAL A 14 12.18 -20.13 -15.88
C VAL A 14 12.15 -20.47 -14.40
N LYS A 15 13.19 -21.11 -13.89
CA LYS A 15 13.31 -21.38 -12.45
C LYS A 15 13.68 -20.09 -11.71
N ALA A 16 13.22 -19.94 -10.48
CA ALA A 16 13.58 -18.78 -9.64
C ALA A 16 15.12 -18.65 -9.48
N THR A 17 15.83 -19.76 -9.43
CA THR A 17 17.31 -19.84 -9.38
C THR A 17 18.00 -19.30 -10.63
N ASP A 18 17.32 -19.22 -11.78
CA ASP A 18 17.88 -18.63 -13.02
C ASP A 18 17.89 -17.09 -12.95
N ILE A 19 17.10 -16.52 -12.04
CA ILE A 19 16.94 -15.08 -11.87
C ILE A 19 17.61 -14.57 -10.59
N PHE A 20 17.50 -15.34 -9.50
CA PHE A 20 17.96 -14.93 -8.17
C PHE A 20 19.16 -15.77 -7.74
N LYS A 21 20.21 -15.11 -7.22
CA LYS A 21 21.39 -15.78 -6.67
C LYS A 21 21.09 -16.48 -5.34
N ASN A 22 20.25 -15.84 -4.51
CA ASN A 22 19.85 -16.34 -3.20
C ASN A 22 18.35 -16.19 -3.02
N ILE A 23 17.73 -17.20 -2.42
CA ILE A 23 16.32 -17.20 -2.05
C ILE A 23 16.26 -17.51 -0.55
N HIS A 24 15.64 -16.61 0.21
CA HIS A 24 15.42 -16.79 1.63
C HIS A 24 13.91 -16.88 1.90
N TYR A 25 13.53 -17.87 2.68
CA TYR A 25 12.15 -18.06 3.15
C TYR A 25 12.04 -17.53 4.57
N ILE A 26 11.08 -16.67 4.80
CA ILE A 26 10.74 -16.15 6.12
C ILE A 26 9.40 -16.78 6.53
N PRO A 27 9.38 -17.80 7.39
CA PRO A 27 8.14 -18.34 7.91
C PRO A 27 7.47 -17.29 8.80
N LEU A 28 6.23 -16.94 8.52
CA LEU A 28 5.49 -16.00 9.34
C LEU A 28 4.81 -16.75 10.50
N GLU A 29 4.90 -16.17 11.69
CA GLU A 29 4.17 -16.65 12.86
C GLU A 29 2.67 -16.56 12.59
N THR A 30 1.96 -17.65 12.84
CA THR A 30 0.50 -17.73 12.74
C THR A 30 -0.08 -17.94 14.13
N ASN A 31 -1.01 -17.08 14.50
CA ASN A 31 -1.78 -17.17 15.73
C ASN A 31 -3.24 -16.75 15.46
N GLU A 32 -4.10 -16.77 16.45
CA GLU A 32 -5.53 -16.44 16.28
C GLU A 32 -5.76 -15.00 15.78
N VAL A 33 -4.85 -14.07 16.09
CA VAL A 33 -4.92 -12.67 15.66
C VAL A 33 -4.34 -12.50 14.26
N ALA A 34 -3.20 -13.13 13.98
CA ALA A 34 -2.42 -12.98 12.76
C ALA A 34 -2.57 -14.17 11.79
N LEU A 35 -3.79 -14.69 11.65
CA LEU A 35 -4.11 -15.70 10.64
C LEU A 35 -4.30 -15.03 9.28
N LEU A 36 -3.27 -15.08 8.46
CA LEU A 36 -3.28 -14.51 7.11
C LEU A 36 -4.12 -15.34 6.15
N LYS A 37 -4.76 -14.66 5.19
CA LYS A 37 -5.37 -15.31 4.02
C LYS A 37 -4.34 -15.59 2.93
N PRO A 38 -4.63 -16.52 2.02
CA PRO A 38 -3.69 -16.92 0.96
C PRO A 38 -3.26 -15.79 0.04
N GLU A 39 -4.06 -14.74 -0.11
CA GLU A 39 -3.83 -13.65 -1.05
C GLU A 39 -3.92 -12.29 -0.36
N PRO A 40 -2.85 -11.82 0.30
CA PRO A 40 -2.83 -10.49 0.88
C PRO A 40 -2.87 -9.42 -0.23
N TYR A 41 -3.50 -8.28 0.04
CA TYR A 41 -3.57 -7.19 -0.93
C TYR A 41 -2.22 -6.52 -1.20
N CYS A 42 -1.39 -6.40 -0.17
CA CYS A 42 -0.11 -5.70 -0.28
C CYS A 42 0.87 -6.18 0.78
N ILE A 43 2.12 -6.35 0.39
CA ILE A 43 3.24 -6.64 1.29
C ILE A 43 4.30 -5.57 1.09
N VAL A 44 4.73 -4.93 2.18
CA VAL A 44 5.79 -3.92 2.17
C VAL A 44 6.88 -4.32 3.17
N CYS A 45 8.11 -4.49 2.66
CA CYS A 45 9.29 -4.72 3.49
C CYS A 45 10.05 -3.40 3.68
N ARG A 46 10.13 -2.90 4.91
CA ARG A 46 10.78 -1.63 5.24
C ARG A 46 11.29 -1.62 6.68
N ASN A 47 12.45 -0.99 6.90
CA ASN A 47 13.00 -0.78 8.25
C ASN A 47 13.06 -2.06 9.10
N ASN A 48 13.57 -3.16 8.55
CA ASN A 48 13.61 -4.47 9.19
C ASN A 48 12.24 -4.97 9.66
N SER A 49 11.19 -4.61 8.96
CA SER A 49 9.82 -5.02 9.25
C SER A 49 9.07 -5.40 7.98
N ILE A 50 8.10 -6.29 8.13
CA ILE A 50 7.21 -6.75 7.08
C ILE A 50 5.80 -6.29 7.44
N TYR A 51 5.23 -5.42 6.62
CA TYR A 51 3.86 -4.95 6.75
C TYR A 51 3.00 -5.70 5.74
N ILE A 52 1.92 -6.30 6.20
CA ILE A 52 1.01 -7.09 5.36
C ILE A 52 -0.39 -6.53 5.49
N LEU A 53 -0.92 -6.04 4.38
CA LEU A 53 -2.34 -5.69 4.29
C LEU A 53 -3.10 -6.95 3.86
N ASP A 54 -3.78 -7.57 4.80
CA ASP A 54 -4.54 -8.79 4.57
C ASP A 54 -5.94 -8.52 4.02
N ASN A 55 -6.47 -9.49 3.28
CA ASN A 55 -7.81 -9.45 2.69
C ASN A 55 -8.78 -10.29 3.52
N LYS A 56 -9.15 -9.86 4.71
CA LYS A 56 -10.16 -10.56 5.52
C LYS A 56 -11.59 -10.21 5.08
N ASN A 57 -12.50 -11.17 5.15
CA ASN A 57 -13.92 -10.98 4.77
C ASN A 57 -14.62 -9.89 5.61
N SER A 58 -14.17 -9.67 6.84
CA SER A 58 -14.69 -8.67 7.75
C SER A 58 -13.98 -7.32 7.64
N GLY A 59 -12.95 -7.20 6.79
CA GLY A 59 -12.16 -5.99 6.61
C GLY A 59 -10.69 -6.28 6.36
N ASN A 60 -9.97 -5.22 6.07
CA ASN A 60 -8.54 -5.28 5.88
C ASN A 60 -7.86 -5.11 7.23
N ASP A 61 -7.01 -6.04 7.61
CA ASP A 61 -6.13 -5.86 8.76
C ASP A 61 -4.71 -5.60 8.26
N ILE A 62 -3.99 -4.73 8.93
CA ILE A 62 -2.61 -4.41 8.61
C ILE A 62 -1.74 -5.02 9.70
N HIS A 63 -1.09 -6.14 9.37
CA HIS A 63 -0.23 -6.87 10.29
C HIS A 63 1.22 -6.43 10.15
N LEU A 64 1.91 -6.27 11.28
CA LEU A 64 3.33 -5.98 11.36
C LEU A 64 4.10 -7.19 11.90
N TYR A 65 5.13 -7.59 11.15
CA TYR A 65 6.07 -8.63 11.53
C TYR A 65 7.50 -8.09 11.53
N ASP A 66 8.39 -8.70 12.30
CA ASP A 66 9.82 -8.51 12.15
C ASP A 66 10.36 -9.31 10.95
N PHE A 67 11.64 -9.09 10.58
CA PHE A 67 12.30 -9.83 9.50
C PHE A 67 12.61 -11.30 9.83
N LYS A 68 12.33 -11.77 11.05
CA LYS A 68 12.37 -13.19 11.40
C LYS A 68 11.00 -13.86 11.25
N GLY A 69 9.99 -13.07 10.88
CA GLY A 69 8.62 -13.53 10.70
C GLY A 69 7.79 -13.57 11.99
N LYS A 70 8.31 -13.03 13.09
CA LYS A 70 7.57 -12.95 14.34
C LYS A 70 6.53 -11.85 14.25
N TYR A 71 5.28 -12.17 14.61
CA TYR A 71 4.21 -11.18 14.71
C TYR A 71 4.50 -10.16 15.82
N ILE A 72 4.31 -8.90 15.51
CA ILE A 72 4.53 -7.80 16.45
C ILE A 72 3.19 -7.22 16.90
N ARG A 73 2.35 -6.78 15.96
CA ARG A 73 1.04 -6.15 16.22
C ARG A 73 0.27 -5.87 14.95
N ASP A 74 -0.95 -5.42 15.09
CA ASP A 74 -1.70 -4.75 14.03
C ASP A 74 -1.39 -3.25 14.01
N ILE A 75 -1.57 -2.62 12.84
CA ILE A 75 -1.39 -1.18 12.63
C ILE A 75 -2.77 -0.56 12.35
N GLY A 76 -3.17 0.36 13.23
CA GLY A 76 -4.50 0.96 13.18
C GLY A 76 -5.60 -0.05 13.47
N ARG A 77 -6.83 0.35 13.24
CA ARG A 77 -8.02 -0.48 13.45
C ARG A 77 -9.06 -0.19 12.36
N LYS A 78 -9.74 -1.23 11.93
CA LYS A 78 -10.93 -1.06 11.08
C LYS A 78 -12.12 -0.65 11.93
N GLY A 79 -12.80 0.41 11.52
CA GLY A 79 -13.96 0.93 12.23
C GLY A 79 -14.40 2.31 11.74
N GLU A 80 -15.40 2.86 12.39
CA GLU A 80 -15.98 4.18 12.05
C GLU A 80 -15.42 5.33 12.90
N GLY A 81 -14.56 5.03 13.85
CA GLY A 81 -13.95 6.03 14.72
C GLY A 81 -13.07 7.03 13.97
N PRO A 82 -12.70 8.15 14.61
CA PRO A 82 -11.92 9.22 13.96
C PRO A 82 -10.49 8.79 13.61
N GLU A 83 -9.97 7.76 14.25
CA GLU A 83 -8.64 7.21 14.04
C GLU A 83 -8.67 5.87 13.28
N ASP A 84 -9.87 5.35 12.97
CA ASP A 84 -10.05 4.08 12.31
C ASP A 84 -10.07 4.25 10.78
N TYR A 85 -9.76 3.18 10.04
CA TYR A 85 -9.95 3.10 8.59
C TYR A 85 -11.16 2.21 8.24
N LEU A 86 -11.77 2.43 7.08
CA LEU A 86 -12.85 1.58 6.58
C LEU A 86 -12.38 0.54 5.57
N GLY A 87 -11.49 0.90 4.66
CA GLY A 87 -10.99 -0.05 3.69
C GLY A 87 -10.15 0.55 2.55
N GLY A 88 -9.17 -0.21 2.14
CA GLY A 88 -8.26 0.13 1.05
C GLY A 88 -7.56 -1.11 0.51
N LEU A 89 -6.73 -0.93 -0.51
CA LEU A 89 -6.09 -2.03 -1.24
C LEU A 89 -4.57 -1.95 -1.24
N HIS A 90 -4.00 -0.92 -0.62
CA HIS A 90 -2.56 -0.67 -0.65
C HIS A 90 -2.10 0.04 0.61
N ILE A 91 -0.84 -0.16 0.95
CA ILE A 91 -0.12 0.56 2.00
C ILE A 91 1.23 1.02 1.48
N ALA A 92 1.72 2.11 2.00
CA ALA A 92 3.10 2.55 1.80
C ALA A 92 3.74 2.88 3.15
N VAL A 93 5.05 2.67 3.27
CA VAL A 93 5.80 2.96 4.50
C VAL A 93 7.01 3.80 4.15
N ASN A 94 7.24 4.91 4.83
CA ASN A 94 8.41 5.76 4.64
C ASN A 94 9.62 5.30 5.47
N ARG A 95 10.75 6.02 5.37
CA ARG A 95 11.98 5.68 6.10
C ARG A 95 11.85 5.82 7.62
N ASN A 96 10.94 6.69 8.08
CA ASN A 96 10.69 6.93 9.50
C ASN A 96 9.68 5.94 10.10
N GLY A 97 9.17 4.99 9.31
CA GLY A 97 8.19 3.99 9.74
C GLY A 97 6.75 4.50 9.74
N ILE A 98 6.49 5.67 9.16
CA ILE A 98 5.10 6.12 8.97
C ILE A 98 4.47 5.30 7.86
N LEU A 99 3.39 4.60 8.20
CA LEU A 99 2.53 3.87 7.29
C LEU A 99 1.43 4.80 6.78
N SER A 100 1.26 4.86 5.47
CA SER A 100 0.19 5.60 4.81
C SER A 100 -0.78 4.62 4.16
N PHE A 101 -2.06 4.76 4.48
CA PHE A 101 -3.15 3.91 3.99
C PHE A 101 -4.19 4.75 3.25
N PRO A 102 -4.41 4.54 1.94
CA PRO A 102 -5.48 5.18 1.18
C PRO A 102 -6.82 4.55 1.54
N ASP A 103 -7.58 5.20 2.41
CA ASP A 103 -8.95 4.78 2.75
C ASP A 103 -9.90 5.19 1.64
N ARG A 104 -10.21 4.23 0.76
CA ARG A 104 -11.07 4.46 -0.40
C ARG A 104 -12.52 4.77 -0.02
N MET A 105 -12.98 4.21 1.08
CA MET A 105 -14.37 4.37 1.51
C MET A 105 -14.66 5.79 2.01
N ARG A 106 -13.64 6.45 2.55
CA ARG A 106 -13.74 7.83 3.04
C ARG A 106 -13.12 8.86 2.09
N SER A 107 -12.44 8.43 1.03
CA SER A 107 -11.62 9.31 0.18
C SER A 107 -10.58 10.08 0.99
N GLU A 108 -9.88 9.40 1.88
CA GLU A 108 -8.90 9.99 2.78
C GLU A 108 -7.61 9.16 2.80
N ILE A 109 -6.50 9.82 3.08
CA ILE A 109 -5.24 9.15 3.40
C ILE A 109 -5.11 9.19 4.92
N ILE A 110 -5.06 8.01 5.54
CA ILE A 110 -4.83 7.90 6.98
C ILE A 110 -3.40 7.42 7.23
N ASN A 111 -2.75 7.96 8.24
CA ASN A 111 -1.37 7.67 8.55
C ASN A 111 -1.23 7.18 9.99
N TYR A 112 -0.41 6.14 10.16
CA TYR A 112 -0.10 5.53 11.44
C TYR A 112 1.41 5.48 11.68
N SER A 113 1.82 5.50 12.93
CA SER A 113 3.19 5.21 13.32
C SER A 113 3.49 3.71 13.24
N LYS A 114 4.75 3.33 13.35
CA LYS A 114 5.15 1.90 13.45
C LYS A 114 4.66 1.25 14.75
N GLU A 115 4.31 2.04 15.74
CA GLU A 115 3.68 1.60 17.00
C GLU A 115 2.18 1.31 16.82
N GLY A 116 1.61 1.61 15.64
CA GLY A 116 0.19 1.42 15.31
C GLY A 116 -0.69 2.59 15.72
N GLU A 117 -0.10 3.69 16.18
CA GLU A 117 -0.83 4.87 16.65
C GLU A 117 -1.23 5.76 15.48
N PHE A 118 -2.39 6.39 15.59
CA PHE A 118 -2.85 7.38 14.63
C PHE A 118 -1.93 8.61 14.61
N VAL A 119 -1.53 9.02 13.41
CA VAL A 119 -0.67 10.20 13.21
C VAL A 119 -1.44 11.34 12.57
N SER A 120 -2.14 11.07 11.49
CA SER A 120 -2.87 12.12 10.76
C SER A 120 -3.84 11.55 9.72
N ARG A 121 -4.74 12.41 9.27
CA ARG A 121 -5.68 12.15 8.19
C ARG A 121 -5.63 13.30 7.19
N ILE A 122 -5.70 12.98 5.91
CA ILE A 122 -5.68 13.96 4.81
C ILE A 122 -6.87 13.68 3.92
N LYS A 123 -7.78 14.64 3.80
CA LYS A 123 -8.92 14.55 2.88
C LYS A 123 -8.48 14.68 1.43
N MET A 124 -9.11 13.88 0.57
CA MET A 124 -8.85 13.85 -0.86
C MET A 124 -10.18 13.94 -1.62
N ASP A 125 -10.96 14.98 -1.34
CA ASP A 125 -12.39 15.13 -1.66
C ASP A 125 -12.82 14.78 -3.10
N THR A 126 -11.91 14.84 -4.06
CA THR A 126 -12.20 14.58 -5.48
C THR A 126 -11.48 13.36 -6.04
N VAL A 127 -10.70 12.67 -5.21
CA VAL A 127 -9.79 11.61 -5.65
C VAL A 127 -10.27 10.23 -5.21
N SER A 128 -10.58 9.36 -6.16
CA SER A 128 -10.82 7.94 -5.87
C SER A 128 -9.49 7.23 -5.66
N LEU A 129 -9.08 7.09 -4.41
CA LEU A 129 -7.79 6.56 -4.00
C LEU A 129 -7.60 5.08 -4.41
N TYR A 130 -6.42 4.75 -4.95
CA TYR A 130 -6.11 3.37 -5.34
C TYR A 130 -4.81 2.87 -4.71
N LYS A 131 -3.67 3.40 -5.14
CA LYS A 131 -2.35 3.03 -4.62
C LYS A 131 -1.59 4.27 -4.21
N ASN A 132 -0.62 4.08 -3.34
CA ASN A 132 0.26 5.14 -2.90
C ASN A 132 1.70 4.63 -2.78
N MET A 133 2.66 5.55 -2.86
CA MET A 133 4.06 5.30 -2.54
C MET A 133 4.73 6.58 -2.05
N PHE A 134 5.62 6.47 -1.10
CA PHE A 134 6.42 7.59 -0.67
C PHE A 134 7.51 7.90 -1.72
N LEU A 135 7.58 9.14 -2.18
CA LEU A 135 8.69 9.66 -3.01
C LEU A 135 9.88 10.02 -2.12
N ASN A 136 9.60 10.55 -0.95
CA ASN A 136 10.53 10.82 0.16
C ASN A 136 9.74 10.81 1.47
N ASP A 137 10.34 11.27 2.58
CA ASP A 137 9.68 11.20 3.90
C ASP A 137 8.50 12.16 4.06
N SER A 138 8.34 13.13 3.17
CA SER A 138 7.27 14.14 3.22
C SER A 138 6.32 14.14 2.02
N LEU A 139 6.69 13.54 0.90
CA LEU A 139 5.89 13.53 -0.32
C LEU A 139 5.38 12.12 -0.63
N LEU A 140 4.08 12.01 -0.80
CA LEU A 140 3.38 10.80 -1.16
C LEU A 140 2.82 10.93 -2.58
N LEU A 141 3.17 10.01 -3.47
CA LEU A 141 2.49 9.82 -4.75
C LEU A 141 1.26 8.94 -4.52
N VAL A 142 0.12 9.42 -4.97
CA VAL A 142 -1.15 8.70 -4.91
C VAL A 142 -1.69 8.52 -6.31
N THR A 143 -2.15 7.32 -6.63
CA THR A 143 -2.85 7.05 -7.90
C THR A 143 -4.35 7.01 -7.69
N SER A 144 -5.10 7.44 -8.69
CA SER A 144 -6.56 7.36 -8.71
C SER A 144 -7.05 6.45 -9.83
N PHE A 145 -8.17 5.78 -9.60
CA PHE A 145 -8.82 4.94 -10.62
C PHE A 145 -9.93 5.71 -11.36
N TYR A 146 -10.76 6.40 -10.58
CA TYR A 146 -11.84 7.26 -11.07
C TYR A 146 -11.71 8.59 -10.35
N ASP A 147 -11.05 9.53 -10.98
CA ASP A 147 -10.87 10.83 -10.39
C ASP A 147 -11.79 11.86 -11.03
N ARG A 148 -12.60 12.54 -10.21
CA ARG A 148 -13.42 13.68 -10.64
C ARG A 148 -12.56 14.89 -10.99
N SER A 149 -11.31 14.98 -10.48
CA SER A 149 -10.34 15.99 -10.86
C SER A 149 -9.80 15.81 -12.29
N GLY A 150 -10.01 14.64 -12.89
CA GLY A 150 -9.49 14.31 -14.22
C GLY A 150 -8.01 13.96 -14.28
N HIS A 151 -7.36 13.63 -13.18
CA HIS A 151 -5.93 13.28 -13.13
C HIS A 151 -5.69 11.87 -12.58
N LEU A 152 -4.62 11.19 -13.03
CA LEU A 152 -4.26 9.85 -12.57
C LEU A 152 -3.31 9.85 -11.38
N PHE A 153 -2.48 10.86 -11.26
CA PHE A 153 -1.45 10.93 -10.23
C PHE A 153 -1.52 12.24 -9.46
N HIS A 154 -1.42 12.14 -8.15
CA HIS A 154 -1.42 13.25 -7.21
C HIS A 154 -0.20 13.15 -6.31
N ILE A 155 0.56 14.24 -6.18
CA ILE A 155 1.60 14.37 -5.17
C ILE A 155 1.00 15.12 -3.98
N VAL A 156 1.04 14.47 -2.83
CA VAL A 156 0.51 14.96 -1.56
C VAL A 156 1.68 15.31 -0.65
N ASP A 157 1.68 16.55 -0.16
CA ASP A 157 2.57 16.98 0.92
C ASP A 157 1.95 16.54 2.26
N MET A 158 2.65 15.64 2.93
CA MET A 158 2.20 15.03 4.17
C MET A 158 2.23 16.00 5.36
N PHE A 159 3.13 16.99 5.34
CA PHE A 159 3.23 18.04 6.37
C PHE A 159 2.09 19.05 6.24
N ASN A 160 1.94 19.60 5.04
CA ASN A 160 0.93 20.62 4.76
C ASN A 160 -0.45 20.01 4.49
N LYS A 161 -0.57 18.69 4.46
CA LYS A 161 -1.81 17.91 4.27
C LYS A 161 -2.59 18.34 3.04
N LYS A 162 -1.90 18.55 1.93
CA LYS A 162 -2.52 19.03 0.67
C LYS A 162 -1.90 18.41 -0.57
N VAL A 163 -2.68 18.36 -1.64
CA VAL A 163 -2.17 18.03 -2.97
C VAL A 163 -1.33 19.21 -3.48
N VAL A 164 -0.08 18.95 -3.82
CA VAL A 164 0.85 19.98 -4.34
C VAL A 164 1.05 19.89 -5.83
N LYS A 165 0.78 18.74 -6.45
CA LYS A 165 0.91 18.56 -7.89
C LYS A 165 0.05 17.40 -8.40
N THR A 166 -0.44 17.54 -9.63
CA THR A 166 -1.21 16.52 -10.34
C THR A 166 -0.61 16.28 -11.71
N TYR A 167 -0.75 15.05 -12.23
CA TYR A 167 -0.21 14.66 -13.52
C TYR A 167 -1.17 13.78 -14.29
N TYR A 168 -0.96 13.72 -15.60
CA TYR A 168 -1.71 12.92 -16.55
C TYR A 168 -3.20 13.21 -16.52
N PRO A 169 -3.63 14.35 -17.10
CA PRO A 169 -5.03 14.64 -17.27
C PRO A 169 -5.67 13.53 -18.12
N ILE A 170 -6.79 12.97 -17.65
CA ILE A 170 -7.57 11.99 -18.40
C ILE A 170 -8.35 12.75 -19.47
N LYS A 171 -7.80 12.79 -20.69
CA LYS A 171 -8.51 13.32 -21.85
C LYS A 171 -9.46 12.21 -22.35
N ASN A 172 -10.75 12.53 -22.47
CA ASN A 172 -11.80 11.66 -23.02
C ASN A 172 -12.12 10.42 -22.19
N ARG A 173 -12.95 10.58 -21.16
CA ARG A 173 -13.63 9.44 -20.55
C ARG A 173 -14.70 8.93 -21.53
N VAL A 174 -14.43 7.80 -22.17
CA VAL A 174 -15.50 7.00 -22.77
C VAL A 174 -16.15 6.26 -21.59
N TYR A 175 -17.31 6.71 -21.15
CA TYR A 175 -18.16 5.91 -20.26
C TYR A 175 -18.69 4.74 -21.11
N MET A 176 -18.23 3.53 -20.85
CA MET A 176 -18.88 2.32 -21.31
C MET A 176 -19.96 1.92 -20.31
#